data_b7309b2ecbae155c0ca14962bafd9e94
#
_entry.id   b7309b2ecbae155c0ca14962bafd9e94
#
_cell.length_a   1.000
_cell.length_b   1.000
_cell.length_c   1.000
_cell.angle_alpha   90.00
_cell.angle_beta   90.00
_cell.angle_gamma   90.00
#
_symmetry.space_group_name_H-M   'P 1'
#
loop_
_entity.id
_entity.type
_entity.pdbx_description
1 polymer ?
#
loop_
_entity_poly.entity_id
_entity_poly.type
_entity_poly.pdbx_seq_one_letter_code
_entity_poly.pdbx_strand_id
1 'polypeptide(L)'
;RITLAGRGIFTLSAPDLPESLTPLLPKGARRSSFVGLAERLRWRGMIVICMLIVASLIGIRAGLPAAGDYIARFIPIHWAKTAGDTTLSQLDQLFLSPSKLSLADRGRIDQIFASINATLPPDAIQPKLLYRSAPSFGPNAFALPGNIVILLDEMVEFANDDDVIAGVLAHEIGHVTNRHAMRMVARSAVIAVSVGLVFGIDDS
;
A
#
# COMPACT_ATOMS: atom_id res chain seq x y z
N ARG A 1 34.52 28.08 -31.57
CA ARG A 1 35.86 27.60 -31.23
C ARG A 1 36.69 27.71 -32.50
N ILE A 2 37.65 28.63 -32.55
CA ILE A 2 38.52 28.81 -33.71
C ILE A 2 39.90 28.26 -33.32
N THR A 3 40.38 27.31 -34.07
CA THR A 3 41.74 26.76 -33.91
C THR A 3 42.67 27.40 -34.93
N LEU A 4 43.65 28.14 -34.47
CA LEU A 4 44.71 28.68 -35.35
C LEU A 4 45.82 27.64 -35.40
N ALA A 5 46.21 27.28 -36.62
CA ALA A 5 47.32 26.35 -36.85
C ALA A 5 48.60 26.97 -36.31
N GLY A 6 49.14 26.38 -35.27
CA GLY A 6 50.48 26.68 -34.84
C GLY A 6 50.81 26.73 -33.37
N ARG A 7 50.01 27.22 -32.48
CA ARG A 7 50.30 27.20 -31.03
C ARG A 7 49.16 27.85 -30.20
N GLY A 8 48.16 27.08 -29.83
CA GLY A 8 47.19 27.48 -28.82
C GLY A 8 45.75 27.48 -29.32
N ILE A 9 44.83 27.11 -28.40
CA ILE A 9 43.39 27.15 -28.63
C ILE A 9 42.88 28.45 -27.99
N PHE A 10 42.45 29.41 -28.81
CA PHE A 10 41.77 30.61 -28.34
C PHE A 10 40.27 30.40 -28.42
N THR A 11 39.56 30.69 -27.34
CA THR A 11 38.12 30.67 -27.32
C THR A 11 37.62 32.11 -27.23
N LEU A 12 37.01 32.61 -28.31
CA LEU A 12 36.35 33.91 -28.36
C LEU A 12 34.83 33.70 -28.22
N SER A 13 34.20 34.43 -27.34
CA SER A 13 32.75 34.45 -27.20
C SER A 13 32.12 35.41 -28.20
N ALA A 14 30.94 35.06 -28.71
CA ALA A 14 30.27 35.81 -29.79
C ALA A 14 30.02 37.31 -29.54
N PRO A 15 29.84 37.82 -28.30
CA PRO A 15 29.67 39.24 -28.05
C PRO A 15 30.96 40.07 -28.20
N ASP A 16 32.13 39.43 -28.21
CA ASP A 16 33.43 40.11 -28.16
C ASP A 16 34.15 40.18 -29.55
N LEU A 17 33.48 39.74 -30.60
CA LEU A 17 34.06 39.69 -31.94
C LEU A 17 33.84 41.03 -32.69
N PRO A 18 34.90 41.73 -33.05
CA PRO A 18 34.78 42.90 -33.93
C PRO A 18 34.09 42.54 -35.24
N GLU A 19 33.22 43.39 -35.72
CA GLU A 19 32.47 43.17 -37.00
C GLU A 19 33.38 42.90 -38.20
N SER A 20 34.60 43.40 -38.19
CA SER A 20 35.59 43.20 -39.21
C SER A 20 36.06 41.75 -39.37
N LEU A 21 35.87 40.89 -38.36
CA LEU A 21 36.25 39.48 -38.42
C LEU A 21 35.12 38.54 -38.81
N THR A 22 33.91 39.06 -38.93
CA THR A 22 32.67 38.29 -39.25
C THR A 22 32.76 37.61 -40.65
N PRO A 23 33.34 38.23 -41.70
CA PRO A 23 33.44 37.57 -43.01
C PRO A 23 34.49 36.45 -43.07
N LEU A 24 35.42 36.40 -42.11
CA LEU A 24 36.47 35.38 -42.02
C LEU A 24 36.04 34.12 -41.28
N LEU A 25 34.88 34.14 -40.68
CA LEU A 25 34.34 32.97 -39.97
C LEU A 25 33.81 31.94 -40.98
N PRO A 26 34.17 30.65 -40.86
CA PRO A 26 33.58 29.60 -41.68
C PRO A 26 32.06 29.63 -41.53
N LYS A 27 31.33 29.55 -42.63
CA LYS A 27 29.85 29.64 -42.71
C LYS A 27 29.12 28.62 -41.81
N GLY A 28 29.81 27.68 -41.17
CA GLY A 28 29.30 26.72 -40.18
C GLY A 28 29.40 27.16 -38.72
N ALA A 29 29.99 28.34 -38.42
CA ALA A 29 30.11 28.83 -37.05
C ALA A 29 28.83 29.53 -36.51
N ARG A 30 27.82 29.72 -37.34
CA ARG A 30 26.45 30.00 -36.85
C ARG A 30 25.98 28.75 -36.15
N ARG A 31 26.05 28.74 -34.80
CA ARG A 31 25.31 27.77 -34.02
C ARG A 31 23.87 27.76 -34.57
N SER A 32 23.56 26.73 -35.34
CA SER A 32 22.26 26.64 -35.99
C SER A 32 21.22 26.69 -34.86
N SER A 33 20.21 27.55 -35.04
CA SER A 33 19.03 27.62 -34.13
C SER A 33 18.41 26.24 -33.89
N PHE A 34 18.70 25.29 -34.79
CA PHE A 34 18.32 23.89 -34.67
C PHE A 34 18.96 23.15 -33.49
N VAL A 35 20.23 23.44 -33.13
CA VAL A 35 20.87 22.76 -31.96
C VAL A 35 20.23 23.25 -30.68
N GLY A 36 19.98 24.55 -30.56
CA GLY A 36 19.27 25.12 -29.41
C GLY A 36 17.80 24.68 -29.32
N LEU A 37 17.13 24.49 -30.47
CA LEU A 37 15.78 23.95 -30.54
C LEU A 37 15.76 22.46 -30.16
N ALA A 38 16.73 21.67 -30.67
CA ALA A 38 16.87 20.26 -30.34
C ALA A 38 17.20 20.05 -28.85
N GLU A 39 18.05 20.89 -28.27
CA GLU A 39 18.33 20.87 -26.82
C GLU A 39 17.08 21.21 -25.99
N ARG A 40 16.32 22.23 -26.37
CA ARG A 40 15.07 22.60 -25.71
C ARG A 40 14.00 21.51 -25.85
N LEU A 41 13.95 20.87 -27.03
CA LEU A 41 13.01 19.77 -27.28
C LEU A 41 13.36 18.54 -26.43
N ARG A 42 14.68 18.24 -26.27
CA ARG A 42 15.16 17.17 -25.40
C ARG A 42 14.78 17.43 -23.93
N TRP A 43 14.96 18.64 -23.41
CA TRP A 43 14.58 19.01 -22.04
C TRP A 43 13.05 18.90 -21.82
N ARG A 44 12.28 19.38 -22.77
CA ARG A 44 10.81 19.25 -22.72
C ARG A 44 10.39 17.79 -22.80
N GLY A 45 11.01 16.99 -23.65
CA GLY A 45 10.77 15.55 -23.73
C GLY A 45 11.10 14.84 -22.41
N MET A 46 12.25 15.15 -21.80
CA MET A 46 12.61 14.62 -20.48
C MET A 46 11.59 14.99 -19.39
N ILE A 47 11.13 16.24 -19.36
CA ILE A 47 10.11 16.69 -18.41
C ILE A 47 8.81 15.90 -18.62
N VAL A 48 8.38 15.71 -19.86
CA VAL A 48 7.16 14.92 -20.16
C VAL A 48 7.35 13.47 -19.73
N ILE A 49 8.50 12.85 -20.00
CA ILE A 49 8.78 11.49 -19.56
C ILE A 49 8.78 11.41 -18.02
N CYS A 50 9.44 12.35 -17.33
CA CYS A 50 9.43 12.40 -15.87
C CYS A 50 8.00 12.58 -15.33
N MET A 51 7.20 13.45 -15.92
CA MET A 51 5.79 13.62 -15.52
C MET A 51 4.97 12.33 -15.73
N LEU A 52 5.17 11.64 -16.84
CA LEU A 52 4.49 10.36 -17.10
C LEU A 52 4.91 9.27 -16.10
N ILE A 53 6.20 9.20 -15.77
CA ILE A 53 6.69 8.27 -14.74
C ILE A 53 6.06 8.60 -13.38
N VAL A 54 6.08 9.88 -12.98
CA VAL A 54 5.49 10.32 -11.71
C VAL A 54 3.98 10.05 -11.70
N ALA A 55 3.27 10.38 -12.77
CA ALA A 55 1.84 10.10 -12.90
C ALA A 55 1.53 8.59 -12.84
N SER A 56 2.36 7.77 -13.48
CA SER A 56 2.26 6.30 -13.43
C SER A 56 2.49 5.77 -12.01
N LEU A 57 3.52 6.27 -11.31
CA LEU A 57 3.80 5.88 -9.92
C LEU A 57 2.66 6.28 -8.98
N ILE A 58 2.10 7.48 -9.15
CA ILE A 58 0.92 7.93 -8.38
C ILE A 58 -0.28 7.05 -8.70
N GLY A 59 -0.52 6.77 -9.99
CA GLY A 59 -1.61 5.89 -10.45
C GLY A 59 -1.51 4.49 -9.86
N ILE A 60 -0.32 3.90 -9.87
CA ILE A 60 -0.07 2.59 -9.26
C ILE A 60 -0.29 2.65 -7.75
N ARG A 61 0.29 3.65 -7.07
CA ARG A 61 0.21 3.77 -5.61
C ARG A 61 -1.21 4.03 -5.10
N ALA A 62 -2.02 4.78 -5.82
CA ALA A 62 -3.38 5.12 -5.44
C ALA A 62 -4.43 4.23 -6.11
N GLY A 63 -4.22 3.86 -7.36
CA GLY A 63 -5.17 3.12 -8.18
C GLY A 63 -5.30 1.65 -7.80
N LEU A 64 -4.18 0.95 -7.57
CA LEU A 64 -4.22 -0.47 -7.20
C LEU A 64 -4.93 -0.72 -5.85
N PRO A 65 -4.66 0.05 -4.77
CA PRO A 65 -5.43 -0.10 -3.54
C PRO A 65 -6.92 0.22 -3.72
N ALA A 66 -7.25 1.28 -4.48
CA ALA A 66 -8.63 1.66 -4.75
C ALA A 66 -9.38 0.57 -5.54
N ALA A 67 -8.71 -0.05 -6.53
CA ALA A 67 -9.25 -1.20 -7.25
C ALA A 67 -9.51 -2.39 -6.32
N GLY A 68 -8.58 -2.70 -5.41
CA GLY A 68 -8.75 -3.73 -4.40
C GLY A 68 -9.93 -3.46 -3.47
N ASP A 69 -10.10 -2.21 -3.01
CA ASP A 69 -11.24 -1.81 -2.18
C ASP A 69 -12.57 -1.92 -2.92
N TYR A 70 -12.58 -1.57 -4.20
CA TYR A 70 -13.76 -1.70 -5.03
C TYR A 70 -14.13 -3.18 -5.24
N ILE A 71 -13.16 -4.02 -5.59
CA ILE A 71 -13.34 -5.47 -5.79
C ILE A 71 -13.81 -6.14 -4.49
N ALA A 72 -13.27 -5.75 -3.34
CA ALA A 72 -13.64 -6.33 -2.05
C ALA A 72 -15.15 -6.24 -1.73
N ARG A 73 -15.85 -5.25 -2.30
CA ARG A 73 -17.31 -5.09 -2.11
C ARG A 73 -18.11 -6.20 -2.79
N PHE A 74 -17.58 -6.78 -3.87
CA PHE A 74 -18.24 -7.82 -4.64
C PHE A 74 -17.83 -9.23 -4.22
N ILE A 75 -16.85 -9.38 -3.32
CA ILE A 75 -16.44 -10.69 -2.83
C ILE A 75 -17.56 -11.28 -1.99
N PRO A 76 -18.11 -12.44 -2.41
CA PRO A 76 -19.15 -13.12 -1.65
C PRO A 76 -18.71 -13.50 -0.25
N ILE A 77 -19.64 -13.49 0.71
CA ILE A 77 -19.36 -13.76 2.12
C ILE A 77 -18.73 -15.14 2.37
N HIS A 78 -19.09 -16.15 1.54
CA HIS A 78 -18.54 -17.50 1.69
C HIS A 78 -17.02 -17.55 1.40
N TRP A 79 -16.53 -16.74 0.45
CA TRP A 79 -15.08 -16.62 0.19
C TRP A 79 -14.35 -16.00 1.36
N ALA A 80 -14.96 -14.96 1.96
CA ALA A 80 -14.42 -14.33 3.15
C ALA A 80 -14.34 -15.35 4.31
N LYS A 81 -15.37 -16.19 4.46
CA LYS A 81 -15.41 -17.23 5.48
C LYS A 81 -14.29 -18.27 5.23
N THR A 82 -14.16 -18.79 4.03
CA THR A 82 -13.09 -19.74 3.69
C THR A 82 -11.72 -19.17 3.95
N ALA A 83 -11.47 -17.90 3.53
CA ALA A 83 -10.21 -17.22 3.79
C ALA A 83 -9.95 -17.07 5.29
N GLY A 84 -10.96 -16.73 6.08
CA GLY A 84 -10.85 -16.60 7.52
C GLY A 84 -10.56 -17.93 8.21
N ASP A 85 -11.31 -18.98 7.87
CA ASP A 85 -11.13 -20.32 8.43
C ASP A 85 -9.73 -20.87 8.10
N THR A 86 -9.24 -20.65 6.86
CA THR A 86 -7.89 -21.03 6.46
C THR A 86 -6.83 -20.25 7.24
N THR A 87 -6.99 -18.93 7.34
CA THR A 87 -6.06 -18.07 8.10
C THR A 87 -6.04 -18.46 9.56
N LEU A 88 -7.20 -18.69 10.18
CA LEU A 88 -7.31 -19.12 11.57
C LEU A 88 -6.58 -20.48 11.78
N SER A 89 -6.82 -21.44 10.88
CA SER A 89 -6.14 -22.75 10.96
C SER A 89 -4.62 -22.62 10.87
N GLN A 90 -4.10 -21.77 10.01
CA GLN A 90 -2.65 -21.50 9.90
C GLN A 90 -2.11 -20.82 11.17
N LEU A 91 -2.84 -19.86 11.73
CA LEU A 91 -2.46 -19.19 12.96
C LEU A 91 -2.48 -20.17 14.15
N ASP A 92 -3.51 -21.01 14.24
CA ASP A 92 -3.63 -22.03 15.28
C ASP A 92 -2.49 -23.06 15.20
N GLN A 93 -1.98 -23.36 14.02
CA GLN A 93 -0.85 -24.29 13.83
C GLN A 93 0.51 -23.67 14.17
N LEU A 94 0.69 -22.39 13.93
CA LEU A 94 2.00 -21.75 13.97
C LEU A 94 2.23 -20.90 15.22
N PHE A 95 1.19 -20.26 15.73
CA PHE A 95 1.34 -19.15 16.68
C PHE A 95 0.37 -19.18 17.85
N LEU A 96 -0.85 -19.71 17.65
CA LEU A 96 -1.90 -19.65 18.65
C LEU A 96 -2.06 -20.96 19.39
N SER A 97 -2.44 -20.86 20.64
CA SER A 97 -2.78 -22.00 21.51
C SER A 97 -4.21 -21.85 22.02
N PRO A 98 -4.85 -22.94 22.46
CA PRO A 98 -6.14 -22.85 23.13
C PRO A 98 -6.09 -21.88 24.31
N SER A 99 -7.12 -21.06 24.44
CA SER A 99 -7.24 -20.12 25.54
C SER A 99 -7.33 -20.82 26.89
N LYS A 100 -6.71 -20.23 27.89
CA LYS A 100 -6.69 -20.67 29.30
C LYS A 100 -7.60 -19.81 30.19
N LEU A 101 -8.33 -18.84 29.63
CA LEU A 101 -9.24 -17.99 30.37
C LEU A 101 -10.29 -18.84 31.11
N SER A 102 -10.62 -18.41 32.33
CA SER A 102 -11.68 -19.02 33.10
C SER A 102 -13.05 -18.87 32.41
N LEU A 103 -14.00 -19.74 32.72
CA LEU A 103 -15.37 -19.62 32.22
C LEU A 103 -16.03 -18.30 32.69
N ALA A 104 -15.64 -17.83 33.88
CA ALA A 104 -16.17 -16.56 34.43
C ALA A 104 -15.66 -15.37 33.57
N ASP A 105 -14.38 -15.32 33.25
CA ASP A 105 -13.79 -14.26 32.40
C ASP A 105 -14.38 -14.28 30.99
N ARG A 106 -14.51 -15.47 30.39
CA ARG A 106 -15.17 -15.59 29.08
C ARG A 106 -16.60 -15.10 29.12
N GLY A 107 -17.40 -15.51 30.16
CA GLY A 107 -18.80 -15.08 30.31
C GLY A 107 -18.90 -13.57 30.46
N ARG A 108 -17.99 -12.94 31.23
CA ARG A 108 -17.91 -11.48 31.37
C ARG A 108 -17.62 -10.79 30.04
N ILE A 109 -16.65 -11.27 29.32
CA ILE A 109 -16.22 -10.71 28.03
C ILE A 109 -17.29 -10.93 26.95
N ASP A 110 -17.95 -12.10 26.95
CA ASP A 110 -19.07 -12.39 26.04
C ASP A 110 -20.22 -11.40 26.24
N GLN A 111 -20.50 -10.99 27.49
CA GLN A 111 -21.52 -9.96 27.78
C GLN A 111 -21.11 -8.58 27.23
N ILE A 112 -19.84 -8.19 27.40
CA ILE A 112 -19.29 -6.96 26.80
C ILE A 112 -19.44 -7.01 25.29
N PHE A 113 -18.99 -8.09 24.67
CA PHE A 113 -19.05 -8.28 23.21
C PHE A 113 -20.50 -8.25 22.70
N ALA A 114 -21.42 -8.92 23.39
CA ALA A 114 -22.85 -8.91 23.04
C ALA A 114 -23.45 -7.50 23.15
N SER A 115 -23.07 -6.72 24.15
CA SER A 115 -23.56 -5.35 24.31
C SER A 115 -23.12 -4.43 23.17
N ILE A 116 -21.87 -4.59 22.70
CA ILE A 116 -21.37 -3.85 21.55
C ILE A 116 -22.08 -4.29 20.26
N ASN A 117 -22.23 -5.59 20.05
CA ASN A 117 -22.95 -6.11 18.89
C ASN A 117 -24.40 -5.66 18.81
N ALA A 118 -25.07 -5.49 19.95
CA ALA A 118 -26.44 -5.00 20.01
C ALA A 118 -26.59 -3.54 19.50
N THR A 119 -25.49 -2.78 19.43
CA THR A 119 -25.50 -1.42 18.88
C THR A 119 -25.32 -1.38 17.35
N LEU A 120 -24.99 -2.51 16.74
CA LEU A 120 -24.80 -2.58 15.28
C LEU A 120 -26.14 -2.53 14.55
N PRO A 121 -26.19 -1.95 13.34
CA PRO A 121 -27.36 -2.01 12.48
C PRO A 121 -27.82 -3.47 12.25
N PRO A 122 -29.12 -3.74 12.09
CA PRO A 122 -29.64 -5.10 11.92
C PRO A 122 -29.10 -5.84 10.68
N ASP A 123 -28.71 -5.10 9.66
CA ASP A 123 -28.11 -5.60 8.41
C ASP A 123 -26.58 -5.66 8.46
N ALA A 124 -25.99 -5.24 9.55
CA ALA A 124 -24.54 -5.30 9.72
C ALA A 124 -24.05 -6.75 9.83
N ILE A 125 -22.83 -6.94 9.37
CA ILE A 125 -22.12 -8.21 9.54
C ILE A 125 -21.95 -8.47 11.04
N GLN A 126 -22.45 -9.60 11.51
CA GLN A 126 -22.34 -10.01 12.90
C GLN A 126 -21.00 -10.71 13.14
N PRO A 127 -20.11 -10.16 13.96
CA PRO A 127 -18.82 -10.77 14.27
C PRO A 127 -19.00 -11.95 15.26
N LYS A 128 -17.99 -12.83 15.25
CA LYS A 128 -17.85 -13.93 16.21
C LYS A 128 -16.58 -13.73 17.01
N LEU A 129 -16.69 -13.87 18.33
CA LEU A 129 -15.54 -13.80 19.22
C LEU A 129 -14.95 -15.19 19.44
N LEU A 130 -13.63 -15.28 19.30
CA LEU A 130 -12.85 -16.47 19.64
C LEU A 130 -11.73 -16.07 20.61
N TYR A 131 -11.41 -16.98 21.52
CA TYR A 131 -10.35 -16.81 22.53
C TYR A 131 -9.15 -17.69 22.17
N ARG A 132 -7.95 -17.11 22.24
CA ARG A 132 -6.67 -17.80 22.03
C ARG A 132 -5.63 -17.27 22.99
N SER A 133 -4.57 -18.02 23.19
CA SER A 133 -3.36 -17.57 23.87
C SER A 133 -2.22 -17.51 22.89
N ALA A 134 -1.43 -16.43 22.93
CA ALA A 134 -0.25 -16.23 22.11
C ALA A 134 0.78 -15.35 22.83
N PRO A 135 1.54 -15.87 23.79
CA PRO A 135 2.50 -15.09 24.58
C PRO A 135 3.52 -14.32 23.74
N SER A 136 3.88 -14.84 22.56
CA SER A 136 4.79 -14.18 21.63
C SER A 136 4.23 -12.90 21.00
N PHE A 137 2.91 -12.76 20.93
CA PHE A 137 2.25 -11.57 20.40
C PHE A 137 1.97 -10.52 21.48
N GLY A 138 1.98 -10.94 22.75
CA GLY A 138 1.63 -10.10 23.89
C GLY A 138 0.16 -9.68 23.89
N PRO A 139 -0.21 -8.62 24.67
CA PRO A 139 -1.57 -8.12 24.76
C PRO A 139 -2.08 -7.66 23.38
N ASN A 140 -3.01 -8.41 22.79
CA ASN A 140 -3.53 -8.10 21.46
C ASN A 140 -4.91 -8.69 21.21
N ALA A 141 -5.62 -8.11 20.23
CA ALA A 141 -6.80 -8.65 19.57
C ALA A 141 -6.70 -8.37 18.07
N PHE A 142 -7.38 -9.13 17.24
CA PHE A 142 -7.37 -8.88 15.80
C PHE A 142 -8.57 -9.49 15.08
N ALA A 143 -8.97 -8.85 14.01
CA ALA A 143 -10.06 -9.29 13.14
C ALA A 143 -9.51 -10.08 11.94
N LEU A 144 -10.15 -11.22 11.64
CA LEU A 144 -9.89 -12.02 10.44
C LEU A 144 -11.04 -11.89 9.44
N PRO A 145 -10.81 -12.26 8.15
CA PRO A 145 -11.90 -12.47 7.20
C PRO A 145 -12.95 -13.43 7.78
N GLY A 146 -14.20 -13.41 7.26
CA GLY A 146 -15.23 -14.32 7.73
C GLY A 146 -15.85 -13.96 9.07
N ASN A 147 -15.73 -12.69 9.47
CA ASN A 147 -16.37 -12.11 10.66
C ASN A 147 -15.80 -12.62 12.00
N ILE A 148 -14.55 -13.00 12.03
CA ILE A 148 -13.90 -13.54 13.22
C ILE A 148 -13.15 -12.41 13.92
N VAL A 149 -13.37 -12.26 15.21
CA VAL A 149 -12.56 -11.46 16.13
C VAL A 149 -11.86 -12.44 17.08
N ILE A 150 -10.54 -12.33 17.20
CA ILE A 150 -9.74 -13.10 18.14
C ILE A 150 -9.29 -12.16 19.25
N LEU A 151 -9.58 -12.54 20.48
CA LEU A 151 -9.07 -11.90 21.68
C LEU A 151 -8.05 -12.83 22.33
N LEU A 152 -6.85 -12.32 22.56
CA LEU A 152 -5.80 -13.07 23.22
C LEU A 152 -5.94 -13.00 24.75
N ASP A 153 -5.62 -14.09 25.41
CA ASP A 153 -5.61 -14.16 26.88
C ASP A 153 -4.72 -13.08 27.48
N GLU A 154 -3.60 -12.81 26.84
CA GLU A 154 -2.63 -11.80 27.21
C GLU A 154 -3.22 -10.38 27.20
N MET A 155 -4.21 -10.11 26.33
CA MET A 155 -4.93 -8.85 26.34
C MET A 155 -5.84 -8.75 27.58
N VAL A 156 -6.50 -9.83 27.95
CA VAL A 156 -7.37 -9.88 29.11
C VAL A 156 -6.57 -9.75 30.41
N GLU A 157 -5.40 -10.40 30.47
CA GLU A 157 -4.48 -10.28 31.61
C GLU A 157 -3.88 -8.88 31.75
N PHE A 158 -3.64 -8.21 30.63
CA PHE A 158 -3.11 -6.84 30.60
C PHE A 158 -4.17 -5.80 30.95
N ALA A 159 -5.40 -6.00 30.51
CA ALA A 159 -6.48 -5.06 30.72
C ALA A 159 -6.97 -5.12 32.18
N ASN A 160 -6.70 -4.08 32.94
CA ASN A 160 -7.16 -3.98 34.33
C ASN A 160 -8.63 -3.51 34.46
N ASP A 161 -9.29 -3.24 33.33
CA ASP A 161 -10.62 -2.64 33.27
C ASP A 161 -11.41 -3.20 32.09
N ASP A 162 -12.71 -3.42 32.30
CA ASP A 162 -13.66 -3.85 31.27
C ASP A 162 -13.83 -2.83 30.15
N ASP A 163 -13.69 -1.55 30.43
CA ASP A 163 -13.77 -0.48 29.44
C ASP A 163 -12.61 -0.56 28.43
N VAL A 164 -11.42 -1.00 28.87
CA VAL A 164 -10.29 -1.25 27.97
C VAL A 164 -10.60 -2.42 27.03
N ILE A 165 -11.14 -3.51 27.57
CA ILE A 165 -11.55 -4.67 26.75
C ILE A 165 -12.64 -4.27 25.77
N ALA A 166 -13.64 -3.52 26.25
CA ALA A 166 -14.73 -3.02 25.40
C ALA A 166 -14.23 -2.13 24.27
N GLY A 167 -13.29 -1.23 24.56
CA GLY A 167 -12.66 -0.36 23.56
C GLY A 167 -11.92 -1.16 22.47
N VAL A 168 -11.14 -2.16 22.88
CA VAL A 168 -10.42 -3.06 21.96
C VAL A 168 -11.39 -3.86 21.10
N LEU A 169 -12.41 -4.49 21.73
CA LEU A 169 -13.41 -5.26 21.00
C LEU A 169 -14.22 -4.39 20.03
N ALA A 170 -14.61 -3.18 20.42
CA ALA A 170 -15.31 -2.24 19.55
C ALA A 170 -14.44 -1.86 18.32
N HIS A 171 -13.12 -1.68 18.53
CA HIS A 171 -12.19 -1.43 17.45
C HIS A 171 -12.14 -2.60 16.46
N GLU A 172 -12.00 -3.83 16.95
CA GLU A 172 -11.95 -5.03 16.10
C GLU A 172 -13.30 -5.31 15.40
N ILE A 173 -14.41 -5.07 16.06
CA ILE A 173 -15.75 -5.12 15.45
C ILE A 173 -15.85 -4.10 14.31
N GLY A 174 -15.30 -2.90 14.48
CA GLY A 174 -15.18 -1.89 13.43
C GLY A 174 -14.40 -2.40 12.20
N HIS A 175 -13.34 -3.19 12.41
CA HIS A 175 -12.60 -3.83 11.31
C HIS A 175 -13.44 -4.87 10.57
N VAL A 176 -14.23 -5.68 11.28
CA VAL A 176 -15.15 -6.67 10.71
C VAL A 176 -16.24 -6.00 9.88
N THR A 177 -16.97 -5.06 10.48
CA THR A 177 -18.11 -4.37 9.86
C THR A 177 -17.70 -3.60 8.60
N ASN A 178 -16.51 -3.01 8.60
CA ASN A 178 -15.93 -2.33 7.44
C ASN A 178 -15.20 -3.28 6.46
N ARG A 179 -15.19 -4.59 6.72
CA ARG A 179 -14.55 -5.61 5.88
C ARG A 179 -13.06 -5.33 5.62
N HIS A 180 -12.34 -4.75 6.58
CA HIS A 180 -10.96 -4.32 6.39
C HIS A 180 -10.03 -5.47 5.99
N ALA A 181 -10.16 -6.63 6.64
CA ALA A 181 -9.38 -7.82 6.31
C ALA A 181 -9.60 -8.27 4.85
N MET A 182 -10.84 -8.26 4.36
CA MET A 182 -11.14 -8.61 2.96
C MET A 182 -10.61 -7.57 1.97
N ARG A 183 -10.63 -6.28 2.33
CA ARG A 183 -10.01 -5.25 1.50
C ARG A 183 -8.50 -5.47 1.38
N MET A 184 -7.86 -5.87 2.47
CA MET A 184 -6.42 -6.18 2.48
C MET A 184 -6.11 -7.38 1.57
N VAL A 185 -6.88 -8.47 1.67
CA VAL A 185 -6.75 -9.64 0.78
C VAL A 185 -6.95 -9.25 -0.68
N ALA A 186 -8.01 -8.49 -0.99
CA ALA A 186 -8.28 -8.04 -2.36
C ALA A 186 -7.16 -7.14 -2.91
N ARG A 187 -6.65 -6.20 -2.10
CA ARG A 187 -5.51 -5.34 -2.49
C ARG A 187 -4.27 -6.16 -2.79
N SER A 188 -3.94 -7.14 -1.94
CA SER A 188 -2.78 -8.02 -2.14
C SER A 188 -2.93 -8.86 -3.41
N ALA A 189 -4.13 -9.38 -3.68
CA ALA A 189 -4.41 -10.13 -4.91
C ALA A 189 -4.27 -9.25 -6.17
N VAL A 190 -4.80 -8.01 -6.14
CA VAL A 190 -4.64 -7.06 -7.27
C VAL A 190 -3.16 -6.76 -7.51
N ILE A 191 -2.39 -6.52 -6.46
CA ILE A 191 -0.94 -6.26 -6.57
C ILE A 191 -0.24 -7.49 -7.14
N ALA A 192 -0.51 -8.69 -6.62
CA ALA A 192 0.12 -9.93 -7.08
C ALA A 192 -0.14 -10.19 -8.57
N VAL A 193 -1.40 -10.05 -9.01
CA VAL A 193 -1.77 -10.18 -10.43
C VAL A 193 -1.08 -9.12 -11.28
N SER A 194 -1.03 -7.87 -10.82
CA SER A 194 -0.37 -6.78 -11.56
C SER A 194 1.14 -7.04 -11.71
N VAL A 195 1.80 -7.52 -10.67
CA VAL A 195 3.21 -7.90 -10.71
C VAL A 195 3.43 -9.08 -11.65
N GLY A 196 2.58 -10.11 -11.58
CA GLY A 196 2.63 -11.27 -12.48
C GLY A 196 2.51 -10.88 -13.96
N LEU A 197 1.60 -9.96 -14.27
CA LEU A 197 1.41 -9.46 -15.65
C LEU A 197 2.62 -8.64 -16.16
N VAL A 198 3.25 -7.85 -15.27
CA VAL A 198 4.39 -7.00 -15.65
C VAL A 198 5.68 -7.82 -15.82
N PHE A 199 5.90 -8.80 -14.96
CA PHE A 199 7.15 -9.57 -14.94
C PHE A 199 7.05 -10.92 -15.64
N GLY A 200 5.86 -11.24 -16.21
CA GLY A 200 5.69 -12.46 -16.98
C GLY A 200 6.05 -13.71 -16.17
N ILE A 201 5.44 -13.88 -14.98
CA ILE A 201 5.56 -15.15 -14.26
C ILE A 201 4.73 -16.15 -15.04
N ASP A 202 5.35 -16.69 -16.10
CA ASP A 202 4.85 -17.82 -16.85
C ASP A 202 5.26 -19.06 -16.03
N ASP A 203 4.28 -19.74 -15.47
CA ASP A 203 4.47 -21.07 -14.90
C ASP A 203 4.75 -22.04 -16.07
N SER A 204 6.04 -22.22 -16.39
CA SER A 204 6.52 -23.28 -17.25
C SER A 204 6.95 -24.49 -16.44
#